data_526bcab7f6bbb813a5e68f64dbfc0644
#
_entry.id   526bcab7f6bbb813a5e68f64dbfc0644
#
_cell.length_a   1.000
_cell.length_b   1.000
_cell.length_c   1.000
_cell.angle_alpha   90.00
_cell.angle_beta   90.00
_cell.angle_gamma   90.00
#
_symmetry.space_group_name_H-M   'P 1'
#
loop_
_entity.id
_entity.type
_entity.pdbx_description
1 polymer ?
#
loop_
_entity_poly.entity_id
_entity_poly.type
_entity_poly.pdbx_seq_one_letter_code
_entity_poly.pdbx_strand_id
1 'polypeptide(L)'
;MRSVGTNAAATRLFLRLLLFSIASLALAQETKTTATGSWSGVLVSSACNADEAFNESPECTKIVPGAKLALYDDTNRVMYGLEPQEEVTSHLGDTITVKGTLDGNTIKLSSIQLMSIGLAVGQKAPAFSARDQLGRTQTLDTLKGANGTVLLFFRSADW
;
A
#
# COMPACT_ATOMS: atom_id res chain seq x y z
N MET A 1 34.15 -75.24 -27.47
CA MET A 1 33.36 -74.68 -26.35
C MET A 1 33.97 -73.36 -25.95
N ARG A 2 33.36 -72.19 -26.32
CA ARG A 2 33.82 -70.86 -25.93
C ARG A 2 32.83 -70.32 -24.88
N SER A 3 33.36 -70.09 -23.68
CA SER A 3 32.65 -69.50 -22.57
C SER A 3 32.50 -67.98 -22.81
N VAL A 4 31.26 -67.48 -22.78
CA VAL A 4 30.92 -66.06 -22.84
C VAL A 4 30.89 -65.51 -21.43
N GLY A 5 31.94 -64.80 -21.08
CA GLY A 5 31.98 -64.07 -19.80
C GLY A 5 31.09 -62.83 -19.83
N THR A 6 30.02 -62.83 -19.08
CA THR A 6 29.17 -61.68 -18.87
C THR A 6 29.86 -60.67 -17.94
N ASN A 7 30.16 -59.47 -18.46
CA ASN A 7 30.75 -58.38 -17.72
C ASN A 7 29.77 -57.79 -16.70
N ALA A 8 29.83 -58.25 -15.47
CA ALA A 8 29.04 -57.77 -14.33
C ALA A 8 29.32 -56.32 -13.94
N ALA A 9 30.40 -55.73 -14.48
CA ALA A 9 30.82 -54.34 -14.15
C ALA A 9 29.96 -53.28 -14.90
N ALA A 10 29.48 -53.59 -16.14
CA ALA A 10 28.71 -52.62 -16.92
C ALA A 10 27.28 -52.45 -16.36
N THR A 11 26.70 -53.48 -15.81
CA THR A 11 25.32 -53.45 -15.27
C THR A 11 25.24 -52.64 -13.96
N ARG A 12 26.30 -52.58 -13.17
CA ARG A 12 26.31 -51.80 -11.92
C ARG A 12 26.52 -50.30 -12.14
N LEU A 13 27.14 -49.92 -13.23
CA LEU A 13 27.35 -48.50 -13.59
C LEU A 13 26.07 -47.87 -14.11
N PHE A 14 25.26 -48.58 -14.93
CA PHE A 14 23.99 -48.11 -15.40
C PHE A 14 22.92 -47.96 -14.31
N LEU A 15 22.90 -48.82 -13.31
CA LEU A 15 21.95 -48.78 -12.22
C LEU A 15 22.26 -47.61 -11.25
N ARG A 16 23.52 -47.14 -11.14
CA ARG A 16 23.87 -46.00 -10.34
C ARG A 16 23.61 -44.66 -11.02
N LEU A 17 23.61 -44.57 -12.35
CA LEU A 17 23.24 -43.38 -13.10
C LEU A 17 21.73 -43.11 -13.09
N LEU A 18 20.90 -44.18 -12.98
CA LEU A 18 19.44 -44.03 -12.96
C LEU A 18 18.88 -43.57 -11.61
N LEU A 19 19.65 -43.70 -10.52
CA LEU A 19 19.25 -43.27 -9.18
C LEU A 19 19.58 -41.81 -8.89
N PHE A 20 20.38 -41.10 -9.72
CA PHE A 20 20.75 -39.70 -9.52
C PHE A 20 19.83 -38.73 -10.24
N SER A 21 18.89 -39.17 -11.05
CA SER A 21 18.01 -38.31 -11.86
C SER A 21 16.67 -37.95 -11.20
N ILE A 22 16.39 -38.41 -9.97
CA ILE A 22 15.07 -38.21 -9.32
C ILE A 22 15.11 -37.15 -8.20
N ALA A 23 16.25 -36.48 -7.98
CA ALA A 23 16.43 -35.57 -6.85
C ALA A 23 16.40 -34.07 -7.22
N SER A 24 15.62 -33.65 -8.19
CA SER A 24 15.52 -32.22 -8.53
C SER A 24 14.11 -31.76 -8.90
N LEU A 25 13.06 -32.33 -8.31
CA LEU A 25 11.82 -31.59 -8.13
C LEU A 25 11.93 -30.83 -6.81
N ALA A 26 12.72 -29.77 -6.81
CA ALA A 26 12.58 -28.73 -5.81
C ALA A 26 11.18 -28.12 -6.03
N LEU A 27 10.22 -28.51 -5.21
CA LEU A 27 8.99 -27.75 -5.02
C LEU A 27 9.43 -26.34 -4.64
N ALA A 28 9.33 -25.40 -5.58
CA ALA A 28 9.32 -23.99 -5.27
C ALA A 28 8.08 -23.77 -4.40
N GLN A 29 8.25 -23.89 -3.09
CA GLN A 29 7.28 -23.37 -2.14
C GLN A 29 7.36 -21.87 -2.31
N GLU A 30 6.34 -21.29 -2.92
CA GLU A 30 6.07 -19.86 -2.80
C GLU A 30 5.94 -19.58 -1.31
N THR A 31 7.00 -19.06 -0.72
CA THR A 31 6.97 -18.54 0.64
C THR A 31 6.07 -17.31 0.60
N LYS A 32 4.80 -17.51 0.96
CA LYS A 32 3.83 -16.45 1.13
C LYS A 32 4.40 -15.49 2.17
N THR A 33 4.95 -14.37 1.69
CA THR A 33 5.59 -13.38 2.56
C THR A 33 4.49 -12.67 3.34
N THR A 34 4.39 -13.00 4.61
CA THR A 34 3.48 -12.35 5.55
C THR A 34 4.27 -11.28 6.28
N ALA A 35 3.96 -10.01 6.07
CA ALA A 35 4.62 -8.88 6.71
C ALA A 35 3.63 -8.13 7.61
N THR A 36 3.99 -7.94 8.87
CA THR A 36 3.24 -7.07 9.78
C THR A 36 3.75 -5.65 9.64
N GLY A 37 2.84 -4.68 9.51
CA GLY A 37 3.22 -3.31 9.24
C GLY A 37 2.11 -2.29 9.46
N SER A 38 2.38 -1.08 8.99
CA SER A 38 1.45 0.04 8.98
C SER A 38 1.46 0.65 7.58
N TRP A 39 0.27 0.91 7.04
CA TRP A 39 0.06 1.47 5.71
C TRP A 39 -0.86 2.68 5.83
N SER A 40 -0.57 3.73 5.09
CA SER A 40 -1.38 4.94 5.05
C SER A 40 -1.84 5.21 3.62
N GLY A 41 -3.02 5.76 3.46
CA GLY A 41 -3.57 6.07 2.15
C GLY A 41 -5.02 6.50 2.22
N VAL A 42 -5.64 6.62 1.06
CA VAL A 42 -7.05 6.96 0.91
C VAL A 42 -7.87 5.69 0.72
N LEU A 43 -9.01 5.63 1.37
CA LEU A 43 -9.92 4.50 1.20
C LEU A 43 -10.79 4.72 -0.03
N VAL A 44 -10.68 3.82 -0.99
CA VAL A 44 -11.36 3.91 -2.29
C VAL A 44 -12.15 2.63 -2.59
N SER A 45 -13.06 2.73 -3.55
CA SER A 45 -13.75 1.55 -4.08
C SER A 45 -12.78 0.66 -4.86
N SER A 46 -12.84 -0.65 -4.67
CA SER A 46 -12.08 -1.62 -5.48
C SER A 46 -12.53 -1.70 -6.94
N ALA A 47 -13.60 -0.98 -7.32
CA ALA A 47 -13.99 -0.79 -8.71
C ALA A 47 -13.06 0.18 -9.46
N CYS A 48 -12.28 1.00 -8.72
CA CYS A 48 -11.23 1.86 -9.27
C CYS A 48 -9.92 1.10 -9.42
N ASN A 49 -9.11 1.51 -10.39
CA ASN A 49 -7.71 1.14 -10.48
C ASN A 49 -6.79 2.21 -9.85
N ALA A 50 -5.49 1.91 -9.74
CA ALA A 50 -4.53 2.80 -9.10
C ALA A 50 -4.34 4.14 -9.84
N ASP A 51 -4.47 4.16 -11.18
CA ASP A 51 -4.33 5.39 -11.98
C ASP A 51 -5.55 6.30 -11.80
N GLU A 52 -6.76 5.74 -11.73
CA GLU A 52 -7.98 6.47 -11.42
C GLU A 52 -7.94 7.05 -10.00
N ALA A 53 -7.46 6.28 -9.04
CA ALA A 53 -7.29 6.73 -7.66
C ALA A 53 -6.23 7.85 -7.56
N PHE A 54 -5.12 7.74 -8.31
CA PHE A 54 -4.09 8.78 -8.39
C PHE A 54 -4.62 10.10 -8.97
N ASN A 55 -5.50 10.02 -9.96
CA ASN A 55 -6.13 11.19 -10.59
C ASN A 55 -7.35 11.70 -9.79
N GLU A 56 -7.58 11.20 -8.58
CA GLU A 56 -8.69 11.59 -7.70
C GLU A 56 -10.05 11.49 -8.40
N SER A 57 -10.25 10.45 -9.22
CA SER A 57 -11.50 10.24 -9.93
C SER A 57 -12.68 10.17 -8.95
N PRO A 58 -13.75 10.94 -9.17
CA PRO A 58 -14.91 10.93 -8.29
C PRO A 58 -15.60 9.57 -8.17
N GLU A 59 -15.35 8.67 -9.13
CA GLU A 59 -15.90 7.31 -9.13
C GLU A 59 -15.27 6.46 -8.00
N CYS A 60 -14.02 6.79 -7.62
CA CYS A 60 -13.29 6.05 -6.60
C CYS A 60 -13.87 6.21 -5.19
N THR A 61 -14.59 7.30 -4.94
CA THR A 61 -15.25 7.56 -3.66
C THR A 61 -16.76 7.33 -3.70
N LYS A 62 -17.27 6.70 -4.76
CA LYS A 62 -18.67 6.28 -4.84
C LYS A 62 -18.88 4.87 -4.32
N ILE A 63 -20.00 4.66 -3.66
CA ILE A 63 -20.44 3.33 -3.25
C ILE A 63 -20.91 2.58 -4.50
N VAL A 64 -20.18 1.54 -4.86
CA VAL A 64 -20.56 0.64 -5.97
C VAL A 64 -21.08 -0.65 -5.38
N PRO A 65 -22.32 -1.07 -5.69
CA PRO A 65 -22.89 -2.31 -5.18
C PRO A 65 -22.00 -3.52 -5.50
N GLY A 66 -21.63 -4.29 -4.47
CA GLY A 66 -20.77 -5.46 -4.60
C GLY A 66 -19.27 -5.18 -4.67
N ALA A 67 -18.83 -3.92 -4.82
CA ALA A 67 -17.43 -3.58 -4.71
C ALA A 67 -16.98 -3.59 -3.23
N LYS A 68 -15.76 -4.06 -3.00
CA LYS A 68 -15.07 -3.94 -1.71
C LYS A 68 -14.38 -2.58 -1.59
N LEU A 69 -13.93 -2.23 -0.41
CA LEU A 69 -13.06 -1.09 -0.20
C LEU A 69 -11.60 -1.53 -0.19
N ALA A 70 -10.75 -0.66 -0.70
CA ALA A 70 -9.31 -0.87 -0.80
C ALA A 70 -8.58 0.38 -0.30
N LEU A 71 -7.41 0.20 0.28
CA LEU A 71 -6.50 1.29 0.64
C LEU A 71 -5.63 1.62 -0.58
N TYR A 72 -5.71 2.83 -1.05
CA TYR A 72 -4.81 3.37 -2.06
C TYR A 72 -3.64 4.09 -1.40
N ASP A 73 -2.44 3.52 -1.52
CA ASP A 73 -1.18 4.14 -1.11
C ASP A 73 -0.69 5.02 -2.28
N ASP A 74 -0.81 6.33 -2.12
CA ASP A 74 -0.45 7.33 -3.13
C ASP A 74 1.07 7.45 -3.33
N THR A 75 1.85 7.13 -2.32
CA THR A 75 3.32 7.17 -2.36
C THR A 75 3.88 6.07 -3.26
N ASN A 76 3.36 4.86 -3.12
CA ASN A 76 3.81 3.69 -3.86
C ASN A 76 2.93 3.37 -5.07
N ARG A 77 1.78 4.05 -5.22
CA ARG A 77 0.74 3.81 -6.24
C ARG A 77 0.23 2.37 -6.25
N VAL A 78 -0.01 1.84 -5.08
CA VAL A 78 -0.47 0.47 -4.87
C VAL A 78 -1.83 0.47 -4.19
N MET A 79 -2.69 -0.43 -4.64
CA MET A 79 -3.97 -0.69 -3.98
C MET A 79 -3.87 -1.96 -3.15
N TYR A 80 -4.25 -1.88 -1.88
CA TYR A 80 -4.32 -3.01 -0.97
C TYR A 80 -5.78 -3.34 -0.66
N GLY A 81 -6.17 -4.60 -0.82
CA GLY A 81 -7.41 -5.11 -0.26
C GLY A 81 -7.39 -5.03 1.26
N LEU A 82 -8.54 -4.87 1.89
CA LEU A 82 -8.66 -4.80 3.35
C LEU A 82 -9.60 -5.88 3.87
N GLU A 83 -9.28 -6.47 4.99
CA GLU A 83 -10.11 -7.44 5.69
C GLU A 83 -10.00 -7.25 7.21
N PRO A 84 -11.13 -7.22 7.96
CA PRO A 84 -12.53 -7.36 7.50
C PRO A 84 -13.06 -6.06 6.88
N GLN A 85 -14.04 -6.17 5.96
CA GLN A 85 -14.62 -5.02 5.24
C GLN A 85 -15.54 -4.17 6.13
N GLU A 86 -16.16 -4.77 7.13
CA GLU A 86 -17.11 -4.11 8.02
C GLU A 86 -16.48 -2.93 8.77
N GLU A 87 -15.19 -3.04 9.10
CA GLU A 87 -14.46 -2.02 9.85
C GLU A 87 -14.16 -0.77 9.00
N VAL A 88 -14.16 -0.90 7.67
CA VAL A 88 -13.75 0.18 6.74
C VAL A 88 -14.92 0.83 6.01
N THR A 89 -16.11 0.23 6.02
CA THR A 89 -17.24 0.67 5.20
C THR A 89 -17.66 2.13 5.43
N SER A 90 -17.50 2.64 6.65
CA SER A 90 -17.84 4.02 7.01
C SER A 90 -16.79 5.06 6.63
N HIS A 91 -15.64 4.63 6.09
CA HIS A 91 -14.46 5.47 5.86
C HIS A 91 -14.15 5.71 4.38
N LEU A 92 -15.08 5.40 3.48
CA LEU A 92 -14.87 5.61 2.05
C LEU A 92 -14.56 7.10 1.75
N GLY A 93 -13.42 7.34 1.12
CA GLY A 93 -12.89 8.68 0.84
C GLY A 93 -12.03 9.28 1.95
N ASP A 94 -11.97 8.67 3.13
CA ASP A 94 -11.12 9.15 4.21
C ASP A 94 -9.66 8.74 3.97
N THR A 95 -8.75 9.59 4.44
CA THR A 95 -7.34 9.24 4.58
C THR A 95 -7.15 8.54 5.92
N ILE A 96 -6.65 7.31 5.88
CA ILE A 96 -6.50 6.46 7.06
C ILE A 96 -5.10 5.88 7.16
N THR A 97 -4.71 5.53 8.36
CA THR A 97 -3.58 4.63 8.62
C THR A 97 -4.13 3.33 9.18
N VAL A 98 -3.76 2.23 8.55
CA VAL A 98 -4.11 0.89 9.01
C VAL A 98 -2.88 0.16 9.52
N LYS A 99 -3.05 -0.64 10.57
CA LYS A 99 -2.06 -1.62 11.02
C LYS A 99 -2.61 -3.01 10.79
N GLY A 100 -1.74 -3.94 10.48
CA GLY A 100 -2.18 -5.30 10.22
C GLY A 100 -1.08 -6.20 9.67
N THR A 101 -1.51 -7.24 9.00
CA THR A 101 -0.63 -8.23 8.38
C THR A 101 -0.94 -8.29 6.90
N LEU A 102 0.06 -8.05 6.06
CA LEU A 102 -0.05 -8.14 4.61
C LEU A 102 0.05 -9.60 4.19
N ASP A 103 -0.94 -10.08 3.46
CA ASP A 103 -1.02 -11.40 2.88
C ASP A 103 -1.26 -11.27 1.37
N GLY A 104 -0.21 -11.41 0.58
CA GLY A 104 -0.24 -11.05 -0.84
C GLY A 104 -0.48 -9.55 -1.01
N ASN A 105 -1.63 -9.17 -1.55
CA ASN A 105 -2.05 -7.77 -1.73
C ASN A 105 -3.23 -7.37 -0.82
N THR A 106 -3.47 -8.15 0.24
CA THR A 106 -4.56 -7.90 1.20
C THR A 106 -4.01 -7.69 2.60
N ILE A 107 -4.41 -6.61 3.24
CA ILE A 107 -4.06 -6.31 4.63
C ILE A 107 -5.18 -6.84 5.53
N LYS A 108 -4.81 -7.78 6.41
CA LYS A 108 -5.66 -8.21 7.52
C LYS A 108 -5.53 -7.21 8.64
N LEU A 109 -6.59 -6.44 8.87
CA LEU A 109 -6.60 -5.31 9.79
C LEU A 109 -6.46 -5.76 11.25
N SER A 110 -5.70 -5.01 12.01
CA SER A 110 -5.66 -5.08 13.47
C SER A 110 -6.08 -3.77 14.12
N SER A 111 -5.94 -2.64 13.42
CA SER A 111 -6.46 -1.35 13.84
C SER A 111 -6.54 -0.38 12.66
N ILE A 112 -7.47 0.58 12.78
CA ILE A 112 -7.67 1.69 11.85
C ILE A 112 -7.54 2.99 12.64
N GLN A 113 -6.87 3.97 12.05
CA GLN A 113 -6.74 5.30 12.61
C GLN A 113 -6.99 6.32 11.50
N LEU A 114 -7.97 7.20 11.70
CA LEU A 114 -8.17 8.35 10.82
C LEU A 114 -6.94 9.25 10.86
N MET A 115 -6.44 9.60 9.71
CA MET A 115 -5.43 10.65 9.61
C MET A 115 -6.15 12.00 9.63
N SER A 116 -6.07 12.71 10.75
CA SER A 116 -6.47 14.10 10.77
C SER A 116 -5.37 14.93 10.10
N ILE A 117 -5.60 15.32 8.84
CA ILE A 117 -4.71 16.23 8.13
C ILE A 117 -5.07 17.64 8.61
N GLY A 118 -4.18 18.23 9.41
CA GLY A 118 -4.37 19.56 9.91
C GLY A 118 -5.03 19.64 11.30
N LEU A 119 -5.45 20.83 11.65
CA LEU A 119 -6.09 21.11 12.94
C LEU A 119 -7.58 20.87 12.88
N ALA A 120 -8.12 20.28 13.92
CA ALA A 120 -9.58 20.18 14.05
C ALA A 120 -10.21 21.59 14.11
N VAL A 121 -11.45 21.69 13.62
CA VAL A 121 -12.21 22.94 13.68
C VAL A 121 -12.30 23.45 15.13
N GLY A 122 -12.01 24.73 15.33
CA GLY A 122 -11.97 25.35 16.65
C GLY A 122 -10.62 25.28 17.36
N GLN A 123 -9.67 24.53 16.86
CA GLN A 123 -8.31 24.53 17.39
C GLN A 123 -7.53 25.80 16.94
N LYS A 124 -6.71 26.32 17.84
CA LYS A 124 -5.87 27.47 17.53
C LYS A 124 -4.75 27.06 16.57
N ALA A 125 -4.62 27.77 15.45
CA ALA A 125 -3.52 27.59 14.53
C ALA A 125 -2.16 27.82 15.20
N PRO A 126 -1.13 27.00 14.89
CA PRO A 126 0.23 27.24 15.37
C PRO A 126 0.74 28.61 14.91
N ALA A 127 1.51 29.24 15.74
CA ALA A 127 2.19 30.49 15.34
C ALA A 127 3.20 30.14 14.21
N PHE A 128 3.26 31.00 13.21
CA PHE A 128 4.29 30.96 12.19
C PHE A 128 4.91 32.33 11.98
N SER A 129 6.09 32.35 11.40
CA SER A 129 6.78 33.56 10.96
C SER A 129 7.43 33.26 9.62
N ALA A 130 7.07 34.01 8.59
CA ALA A 130 7.61 33.87 7.22
C ALA A 130 7.93 35.24 6.65
N ARG A 131 8.85 35.28 5.67
CA ARG A 131 9.11 36.52 4.93
C ARG A 131 8.28 36.57 3.67
N ASP A 132 7.68 37.74 3.40
CA ASP A 132 6.99 37.97 2.12
C ASP A 132 8.02 38.33 1.01
N GLN A 133 7.52 38.52 -0.21
CA GLN A 133 8.32 38.84 -1.39
C GLN A 133 9.05 40.20 -1.27
N LEU A 134 8.68 41.01 -0.31
CA LEU A 134 9.35 42.31 0.00
C LEU A 134 10.28 42.20 1.21
N GLY A 135 10.52 41.00 1.74
CA GLY A 135 11.35 40.74 2.89
C GLY A 135 10.74 41.09 4.25
N ARG A 136 9.45 41.47 4.30
CA ARG A 136 8.77 41.83 5.56
C ARG A 136 8.34 40.54 6.27
N THR A 137 8.50 40.51 7.57
CA THR A 137 8.04 39.39 8.39
C THR A 137 6.52 39.39 8.49
N GLN A 138 5.90 38.29 8.14
CA GLN A 138 4.47 38.03 8.25
C GLN A 138 4.20 36.96 9.31
N THR A 139 3.15 37.17 10.08
CA THR A 139 2.65 36.26 11.10
C THR A 139 1.13 36.12 10.95
N LEU A 140 0.50 35.20 11.69
CA LEU A 140 -0.96 35.14 11.75
C LEU A 140 -1.59 36.50 12.09
N ASP A 141 -1.03 37.22 13.03
CA ASP A 141 -1.59 38.49 13.48
C ASP A 141 -1.45 39.59 12.43
N THR A 142 -0.34 39.62 11.67
CA THR A 142 -0.17 40.59 10.56
C THR A 142 -1.03 40.31 9.35
N LEU A 143 -1.43 39.05 9.15
CA LEU A 143 -2.27 38.62 8.04
C LEU A 143 -3.76 38.60 8.39
N LYS A 144 -4.12 38.86 9.62
CA LYS A 144 -5.48 38.75 10.12
C LYS A 144 -6.38 39.81 9.49
N GLY A 145 -7.35 39.38 8.71
CA GLY A 145 -8.38 40.25 8.14
C GLY A 145 -9.54 40.47 9.11
N ALA A 146 -10.30 41.57 8.89
CA ALA A 146 -11.49 41.90 9.70
C ALA A 146 -12.56 40.79 9.68
N ASN A 147 -12.68 40.08 8.57
CA ASN A 147 -13.66 39.00 8.36
C ASN A 147 -13.04 37.60 8.39
N GLY A 148 -11.80 37.49 8.82
CA GLY A 148 -11.04 36.23 8.82
C GLY A 148 -9.89 36.21 7.82
N THR A 149 -9.16 35.08 7.80
CA THR A 149 -8.01 34.87 6.92
C THR A 149 -8.04 33.44 6.41
N VAL A 150 -7.88 33.28 5.10
CA VAL A 150 -7.69 31.98 4.47
C VAL A 150 -6.20 31.83 4.17
N LEU A 151 -5.59 30.76 4.68
CA LEU A 151 -4.20 30.39 4.40
C LEU A 151 -4.20 29.20 3.45
N LEU A 152 -3.58 29.35 2.29
CA LEU A 152 -3.37 28.29 1.33
C LEU A 152 -1.90 27.89 1.34
N PHE A 153 -1.65 26.61 1.60
CA PHE A 153 -0.32 26.01 1.51
C PHE A 153 -0.24 25.18 0.24
N PHE A 154 0.79 25.40 -0.54
CA PHE A 154 1.02 24.63 -1.76
C PHE A 154 2.51 24.29 -1.88
N ARG A 155 2.80 23.15 -2.50
CA ARG A 155 4.17 22.62 -2.60
C ARG A 155 4.98 23.33 -3.69
N SER A 156 4.35 23.61 -4.82
CA SER A 156 4.96 24.21 -5.99
C SER A 156 3.88 24.95 -6.81
N ALA A 157 4.28 26.01 -7.49
CA ALA A 157 3.43 26.71 -8.46
C ALA A 157 3.77 26.34 -9.91
N ASP A 158 4.72 25.43 -10.10
CA ASP A 158 5.09 24.87 -11.41
C ASP A 158 4.25 23.63 -11.72
N TRP A 159 3.28 23.80 -12.60
CA TRP A 159 2.48 22.77 -13.24
C TRP A 159 2.36 23.02 -14.74
#